data_43f382a413201ce2c9a115865a8d6323
#
_entry.id   43f382a413201ce2c9a115865a8d6323
#
_cell.length_a   1.000
_cell.length_b   1.000
_cell.length_c   1.000
_cell.angle_alpha   90.00
_cell.angle_beta   90.00
_cell.angle_gamma   90.00
#
_symmetry.space_group_name_H-M   'P 1'
#
loop_
_entity.id
_entity.type
_entity.pdbx_description
1 polymer ?
#
loop_
_entity_poly.entity_id
_entity_poly.type
_entity_poly.pdbx_seq_one_letter_code
_entity_poly.pdbx_strand_id
1 'polypeptide(L)'
;VKEDKVYILGGGVTGLALAYELLKHGQNVEVIEKSDTVGGLAKTLSWKGRPIDMGPHIYHTPDKDIQDYWEREFEGLFYNRDHWSKNLKDGEFFDYPVNKEFIDSLPKKVRDQINSDLENHNPDDLARATSYHEYIKALAGSTLQEMFFIRYPEKLWGMSTKELDANWAPKRIQIREKSTPFYWGQWSAVGNKGSGSIIESLKEKILQLGGVINL
;
A
#
# COMPACT_ATOMS: atom_id res chain seq x y z
N VAL A 1 -22.19 37.85 -10.59
CA VAL A 1 -21.99 36.52 -11.16
C VAL A 1 -21.95 35.57 -9.97
N LYS A 2 -22.85 34.57 -9.89
CA LYS A 2 -22.70 33.50 -8.91
C LYS A 2 -21.42 32.77 -9.31
N GLU A 3 -20.41 32.84 -8.46
CA GLU A 3 -19.23 31.98 -8.63
C GLU A 3 -19.69 30.53 -8.53
N ASP A 4 -19.40 29.76 -9.56
CA ASP A 4 -19.73 28.32 -9.57
C ASP A 4 -18.97 27.66 -8.43
N LYS A 5 -19.70 27.05 -7.50
CA LYS A 5 -19.13 26.32 -6.37
C LYS A 5 -18.97 24.86 -6.71
N VAL A 6 -17.80 24.31 -6.46
CA VAL A 6 -17.53 22.86 -6.62
C VAL A 6 -17.85 22.16 -5.30
N TYR A 7 -18.71 21.15 -5.36
CA TYR A 7 -19.04 20.30 -4.23
C TYR A 7 -18.30 18.97 -4.34
N ILE A 8 -17.57 18.59 -3.29
CA ILE A 8 -16.84 17.33 -3.21
C ILE A 8 -17.50 16.44 -2.17
N LEU A 9 -17.99 15.27 -2.60
CA LEU A 9 -18.64 14.30 -1.73
C LEU A 9 -17.61 13.33 -1.16
N GLY A 10 -17.33 13.45 0.12
CA GLY A 10 -16.38 12.63 0.89
C GLY A 10 -15.09 13.38 1.26
N GLY A 11 -14.86 13.50 2.56
CA GLY A 11 -13.68 14.11 3.18
C GLY A 11 -12.53 13.13 3.41
N GLY A 12 -12.41 12.06 2.59
CA GLY A 12 -11.23 11.20 2.57
C GLY A 12 -10.01 11.89 1.92
N VAL A 13 -8.86 11.23 1.91
CA VAL A 13 -7.59 11.80 1.37
C VAL A 13 -7.76 12.33 -0.05
N THR A 14 -8.46 11.61 -0.91
CA THR A 14 -8.71 12.02 -2.31
C THR A 14 -9.53 13.30 -2.38
N GLY A 15 -10.64 13.37 -1.64
CA GLY A 15 -11.51 14.54 -1.61
C GLY A 15 -10.82 15.78 -1.04
N LEU A 16 -10.04 15.62 0.03
CA LEU A 16 -9.29 16.71 0.63
C LEU A 16 -8.14 17.19 -0.28
N ALA A 17 -7.40 16.29 -0.91
CA ALA A 17 -6.35 16.65 -1.86
C ALA A 17 -6.93 17.41 -3.07
N LEU A 18 -8.04 16.93 -3.63
CA LEU A 18 -8.74 17.61 -4.73
C LEU A 18 -9.24 18.99 -4.31
N ALA A 19 -9.85 19.10 -3.12
CA ALA A 19 -10.30 20.39 -2.57
C ALA A 19 -9.16 21.40 -2.46
N TYR A 20 -8.04 20.97 -1.89
CA TYR A 20 -6.86 21.79 -1.71
C TYR A 20 -6.31 22.30 -3.05
N GLU A 21 -6.15 21.42 -4.04
CA GLU A 21 -5.65 21.81 -5.35
C GLU A 21 -6.61 22.74 -6.11
N LEU A 22 -7.91 22.49 -6.07
CA LEU A 22 -8.91 23.38 -6.68
C LEU A 22 -8.90 24.77 -6.06
N LEU A 23 -8.79 24.86 -4.73
CA LEU A 23 -8.68 26.15 -4.02
C LEU A 23 -7.41 26.91 -4.40
N LYS A 24 -6.27 26.24 -4.55
CA LYS A 24 -5.02 26.85 -5.04
C LYS A 24 -5.18 27.45 -6.45
N HIS A 25 -6.10 26.91 -7.25
CA HIS A 25 -6.43 27.42 -8.58
C HIS A 25 -7.62 28.39 -8.59
N GLY A 26 -8.00 28.93 -7.42
CA GLY A 26 -9.03 29.97 -7.30
C GLY A 26 -10.47 29.47 -7.44
N GLN A 27 -10.71 28.16 -7.34
CA GLN A 27 -12.06 27.60 -7.35
C GLN A 27 -12.71 27.75 -5.98
N ASN A 28 -14.03 28.00 -5.93
CA ASN A 28 -14.80 27.97 -4.69
C ASN A 28 -15.22 26.54 -4.39
N VAL A 29 -14.79 25.99 -3.25
CA VAL A 29 -14.96 24.54 -2.95
C VAL A 29 -15.64 24.30 -1.62
N GLU A 30 -16.53 23.32 -1.60
CA GLU A 30 -17.16 22.82 -0.39
C GLU A 30 -17.06 21.28 -0.35
N VAL A 31 -16.46 20.75 0.71
CA VAL A 31 -16.37 19.31 0.99
C VAL A 31 -17.52 18.92 1.90
N ILE A 32 -18.24 17.87 1.55
CA ILE A 32 -19.33 17.28 2.34
C ILE A 32 -18.89 15.89 2.78
N GLU A 33 -18.74 15.72 4.10
CA GLU A 33 -18.35 14.45 4.73
C GLU A 33 -19.49 13.94 5.62
N LYS A 34 -19.80 12.65 5.54
CA LYS A 34 -20.88 12.03 6.32
C LYS A 34 -20.52 11.74 7.78
N SER A 35 -19.22 11.66 8.07
CA SER A 35 -18.70 11.37 9.41
C SER A 35 -18.47 12.67 10.17
N ASP A 36 -18.33 12.56 11.47
CA ASP A 36 -17.95 13.67 12.38
C ASP A 36 -16.48 14.12 12.23
N THR A 37 -15.70 13.43 11.40
CA THR A 37 -14.29 13.73 11.16
C THR A 37 -13.92 13.42 9.71
N VAL A 38 -12.99 14.20 9.16
CA VAL A 38 -12.39 13.93 7.84
C VAL A 38 -11.32 12.83 7.91
N GLY A 39 -10.85 12.40 6.74
CA GLY A 39 -9.72 11.48 6.57
C GLY A 39 -10.08 10.11 6.05
N GLY A 40 -11.34 9.68 6.17
CA GLY A 40 -11.77 8.35 5.72
C GLY A 40 -10.92 7.24 6.35
N LEU A 41 -10.36 6.34 5.54
CA LEU A 41 -9.49 5.27 6.02
C LEU A 41 -8.08 5.73 6.43
N ALA A 42 -7.67 6.94 6.03
CA ALA A 42 -6.35 7.51 6.38
C ALA A 42 -6.37 8.32 7.70
N LYS A 43 -7.51 8.36 8.40
CA LYS A 43 -7.57 9.00 9.71
C LYS A 43 -6.80 8.21 10.77
N THR A 44 -6.19 8.94 11.71
CA THR A 44 -5.56 8.35 12.89
C THR A 44 -6.50 8.47 14.08
N LEU A 45 -6.73 7.35 14.74
CA LEU A 45 -7.47 7.28 15.99
C LEU A 45 -6.53 7.52 17.18
N SER A 46 -7.10 7.90 18.34
CA SER A 46 -6.33 7.96 19.59
C SER A 46 -6.77 6.85 20.54
N TRP A 47 -5.82 6.08 21.04
CA TRP A 47 -6.08 5.12 22.09
C TRP A 47 -5.09 5.30 23.24
N LYS A 48 -5.60 5.66 24.39
CA LYS A 48 -4.78 5.97 25.58
C LYS A 48 -3.65 6.98 25.29
N GLY A 49 -3.96 8.02 24.49
CA GLY A 49 -3.01 9.06 24.09
C GLY A 49 -1.99 8.65 23.01
N ARG A 50 -2.13 7.46 22.42
CA ARG A 50 -1.26 6.99 21.33
C ARG A 50 -1.99 7.05 19.99
N PRO A 51 -1.34 7.51 18.93
CA PRO A 51 -1.91 7.47 17.58
C PRO A 51 -2.00 6.03 17.08
N ILE A 52 -3.15 5.69 16.51
CA ILE A 52 -3.41 4.38 15.88
C ILE A 52 -4.07 4.63 14.53
N ASP A 53 -3.42 4.26 13.46
CA ASP A 53 -3.97 4.30 12.11
C ASP A 53 -4.90 3.11 11.87
N MET A 54 -5.85 3.28 10.94
CA MET A 54 -6.77 2.21 10.54
C MET A 54 -6.08 1.23 9.58
N GLY A 55 -4.97 0.66 10.00
CA GLY A 55 -4.07 -0.19 9.23
C GLY A 55 -2.74 0.52 8.94
N PRO A 56 -1.73 -0.19 8.43
CA PRO A 56 -0.45 0.42 8.10
C PRO A 56 -0.61 1.38 6.92
N HIS A 57 -0.22 2.64 7.09
CA HIS A 57 -0.16 3.62 6.03
C HIS A 57 1.31 4.00 5.78
N ILE A 58 1.84 3.52 4.67
CA ILE A 58 3.18 3.83 4.19
C ILE A 58 3.04 4.70 2.95
N TYR A 59 3.60 5.90 3.00
CA TYR A 59 3.73 6.75 1.83
C TYR A 59 4.89 6.24 1.01
N HIS A 60 4.71 6.01 -0.27
CA HIS A 60 5.79 5.57 -1.15
C HIS A 60 5.53 5.97 -2.60
N THR A 61 6.59 6.29 -3.31
CA THR A 61 6.53 6.58 -4.73
C THR A 61 7.90 6.42 -5.37
N PRO A 62 7.99 5.92 -6.61
CA PRO A 62 9.19 6.01 -7.43
C PRO A 62 9.30 7.36 -8.16
N ASP A 63 8.23 8.18 -8.14
CA ASP A 63 8.12 9.42 -8.86
C ASP A 63 8.69 10.57 -8.02
N LYS A 64 9.71 11.25 -8.57
CA LYS A 64 10.43 12.33 -7.90
C LYS A 64 9.56 13.58 -7.73
N ASP A 65 8.68 13.89 -8.67
CA ASP A 65 7.82 15.07 -8.59
C ASP A 65 6.79 14.91 -7.46
N ILE A 66 6.26 13.69 -7.27
CA ILE A 66 5.38 13.36 -6.16
C ILE A 66 6.13 13.42 -4.83
N GLN A 67 7.35 12.91 -4.77
CA GLN A 67 8.19 13.03 -3.58
C GLN A 67 8.42 14.50 -3.22
N ASP A 68 8.84 15.35 -4.19
CA ASP A 68 9.11 16.77 -3.98
C ASP A 68 7.85 17.53 -3.54
N TYR A 69 6.69 17.16 -4.10
CA TYR A 69 5.40 17.68 -3.65
C TYR A 69 5.16 17.37 -2.17
N TRP A 70 5.35 16.12 -1.76
CA TRP A 70 5.17 15.70 -0.37
C TRP A 70 6.14 16.40 0.59
N GLU A 71 7.42 16.47 0.23
CA GLU A 71 8.45 17.12 1.04
C GLU A 71 8.16 18.60 1.23
N ARG A 72 7.65 19.30 0.22
CA ARG A 72 7.27 20.71 0.29
C ARG A 72 5.96 20.93 1.06
N GLU A 73 4.92 20.16 0.76
CA GLU A 73 3.59 20.41 1.29
C GLU A 73 3.40 19.92 2.73
N PHE A 74 4.14 18.92 3.14
CA PHE A 74 3.96 18.24 4.43
C PHE A 74 5.24 18.15 5.25
N GLU A 75 6.15 19.09 5.06
CA GLU A 75 7.40 19.19 5.83
C GLU A 75 7.15 19.07 7.34
N GLY A 76 7.95 18.25 8.02
CA GLY A 76 7.85 18.06 9.47
C GLY A 76 6.69 17.16 9.94
N LEU A 77 5.81 16.71 9.04
CA LEU A 77 4.67 15.85 9.40
C LEU A 77 4.93 14.35 9.19
N PHE A 78 6.04 14.00 8.59
CA PHE A 78 6.46 12.61 8.36
C PHE A 78 7.98 12.47 8.52
N TYR A 79 8.45 11.23 8.53
CA TYR A 79 9.88 10.91 8.45
C TYR A 79 10.09 9.73 7.49
N ASN A 80 11.23 9.75 6.81
CA ASN A 80 11.59 8.71 5.86
C ASN A 80 11.87 7.41 6.62
N ARG A 81 11.33 6.31 6.12
CA ARG A 81 11.51 5.00 6.71
C ARG A 81 11.34 3.90 5.69
N ASP A 82 12.30 2.99 5.67
CA ASP A 82 12.17 1.73 4.95
C ASP A 82 11.08 0.86 5.58
N HIS A 83 10.23 0.30 4.75
CA HIS A 83 9.20 -0.63 5.17
C HIS A 83 9.68 -2.08 5.05
N TRP A 84 9.90 -2.71 6.18
CA TRP A 84 10.24 -4.12 6.28
C TRP A 84 9.01 -4.93 6.64
N SER A 85 8.72 -5.94 5.84
CA SER A 85 7.61 -6.87 6.07
C SER A 85 8.12 -8.25 6.41
N LYS A 86 7.35 -8.97 7.23
CA LYS A 86 7.62 -10.37 7.56
C LYS A 86 6.35 -11.19 7.44
N ASN A 87 6.49 -12.41 6.97
CA ASN A 87 5.45 -13.42 7.05
C ASN A 87 5.58 -14.20 8.35
N LEU A 88 4.47 -14.47 9.01
CA LEU A 88 4.40 -15.41 10.12
C LEU A 88 3.89 -16.76 9.60
N LYS A 89 4.67 -17.82 9.78
CA LYS A 89 4.29 -19.20 9.43
C LYS A 89 4.81 -20.15 10.51
N ASP A 90 3.93 -20.99 11.01
CA ASP A 90 4.24 -22.03 12.01
C ASP A 90 4.98 -21.49 13.27
N GLY A 91 4.69 -20.23 13.67
CA GLY A 91 5.29 -19.58 14.84
C GLY A 91 6.60 -18.83 14.56
N GLU A 92 7.13 -18.90 13.34
CA GLU A 92 8.38 -18.24 12.94
C GLU A 92 8.14 -17.09 11.97
N PHE A 93 8.97 -16.02 12.05
CA PHE A 93 8.92 -14.89 11.15
C PHE A 93 9.96 -15.03 10.04
N PHE A 94 9.49 -14.91 8.80
CA PHE A 94 10.32 -14.92 7.60
C PHE A 94 10.24 -13.57 6.87
N ASP A 95 11.36 -13.14 6.29
CA ASP A 95 11.42 -11.90 5.53
C ASP A 95 10.52 -11.96 4.29
N TYR A 96 9.83 -10.85 4.03
CA TYR A 96 8.99 -10.68 2.85
C TYR A 96 9.35 -9.36 2.15
N PRO A 97 9.47 -9.31 0.83
CA PRO A 97 9.21 -10.38 -0.17
C PRO A 97 10.15 -11.58 -0.05
N VAL A 98 9.65 -12.74 -0.51
CA VAL A 98 10.45 -13.98 -0.57
C VAL A 98 11.74 -13.72 -1.34
N ASN A 99 12.87 -14.23 -0.84
CA ASN A 99 14.18 -14.01 -1.43
C ASN A 99 15.05 -15.27 -1.36
N LYS A 100 16.13 -15.28 -2.14
CA LYS A 100 17.02 -16.46 -2.24
C LYS A 100 17.72 -16.76 -0.92
N GLU A 101 18.14 -15.74 -0.16
CA GLU A 101 18.77 -15.93 1.15
C GLU A 101 17.85 -16.71 2.10
N PHE A 102 16.54 -16.38 2.09
CA PHE A 102 15.55 -17.14 2.82
C PHE A 102 15.43 -18.57 2.30
N ILE A 103 15.31 -18.77 0.98
CA ILE A 103 15.22 -20.12 0.37
C ILE A 103 16.43 -20.98 0.78
N ASP A 104 17.64 -20.39 0.75
CA ASP A 104 18.88 -21.07 1.11
C ASP A 104 18.95 -21.47 2.59
N SER A 105 18.24 -20.75 3.46
CA SER A 105 18.15 -21.05 4.90
C SER A 105 17.22 -22.22 5.23
N LEU A 106 16.37 -22.63 4.29
CA LEU A 106 15.40 -23.71 4.50
C LEU A 106 16.05 -25.10 4.61
N PRO A 107 15.39 -26.07 5.26
CA PRO A 107 15.87 -27.46 5.27
C PRO A 107 16.12 -27.97 3.85
N LYS A 108 17.21 -28.73 3.68
CA LYS A 108 17.72 -29.18 2.37
C LYS A 108 16.61 -29.75 1.46
N LYS A 109 15.75 -30.61 1.98
CA LYS A 109 14.67 -31.23 1.21
C LYS A 109 13.70 -30.21 0.61
N VAL A 110 13.32 -29.17 1.40
CA VAL A 110 12.38 -28.12 0.96
C VAL A 110 13.07 -27.20 -0.04
N ARG A 111 14.30 -26.81 0.23
CA ARG A 111 15.11 -25.98 -0.66
C ARG A 111 15.33 -26.65 -2.02
N ASP A 112 15.73 -27.93 -2.02
CA ASP A 112 15.96 -28.67 -3.27
C ASP A 112 14.66 -28.77 -4.09
N GLN A 113 13.50 -28.95 -3.45
CA GLN A 113 12.21 -28.96 -4.13
C GLN A 113 11.87 -27.57 -4.72
N ILE A 114 12.08 -26.49 -3.96
CA ILE A 114 11.86 -25.12 -4.46
C ILE A 114 12.76 -24.84 -5.67
N ASN A 115 14.04 -25.20 -5.60
CA ASN A 115 14.97 -25.00 -6.71
C ASN A 115 14.54 -25.80 -7.94
N SER A 116 14.14 -27.04 -7.75
CA SER A 116 13.58 -27.87 -8.83
C SER A 116 12.32 -27.24 -9.45
N ASP A 117 11.40 -26.71 -8.62
CA ASP A 117 10.21 -26.04 -9.12
C ASP A 117 10.57 -24.81 -9.97
N LEU A 118 11.56 -24.03 -9.52
CA LEU A 118 12.02 -22.81 -10.21
C LEU A 118 12.79 -23.13 -11.51
N GLU A 119 13.60 -24.20 -11.54
CA GLU A 119 14.33 -24.64 -12.72
C GLU A 119 13.41 -25.17 -13.83
N ASN A 120 12.29 -25.78 -13.44
CA ASN A 120 11.28 -26.30 -14.36
C ASN A 120 10.25 -25.23 -14.79
N HIS A 121 10.51 -23.98 -14.52
CA HIS A 121 9.65 -22.86 -14.88
C HIS A 121 9.52 -22.74 -16.42
N ASN A 122 8.27 -22.65 -16.88
CA ASN A 122 7.96 -22.38 -18.28
C ASN A 122 7.39 -20.96 -18.44
N PRO A 123 8.10 -20.04 -19.12
CA PRO A 123 7.62 -18.68 -19.36
C PRO A 123 6.25 -18.60 -20.07
N ASP A 124 5.92 -19.58 -20.90
CA ASP A 124 4.64 -19.62 -21.59
C ASP A 124 3.46 -19.85 -20.63
N ASP A 125 3.67 -20.59 -19.55
CA ASP A 125 2.63 -20.82 -18.54
C ASP A 125 2.33 -19.55 -17.76
N LEU A 126 3.35 -18.73 -17.51
CA LEU A 126 3.18 -17.42 -16.89
C LEU A 126 2.35 -16.48 -17.78
N ALA A 127 2.62 -16.46 -19.08
CA ALA A 127 1.92 -15.63 -20.06
C ALA A 127 0.45 -16.06 -20.28
N ARG A 128 0.16 -17.35 -20.08
CA ARG A 128 -1.18 -17.92 -20.27
C ARG A 128 -2.03 -17.94 -19.01
N ALA A 129 -1.45 -17.64 -17.86
CA ALA A 129 -2.17 -17.67 -16.59
C ALA A 129 -3.35 -16.70 -16.59
N THR A 130 -4.53 -17.19 -16.28
CA THR A 130 -5.77 -16.43 -16.17
C THR A 130 -6.14 -16.14 -14.72
N SER A 131 -5.71 -16.99 -13.80
CA SER A 131 -5.92 -16.82 -12.37
C SER A 131 -4.62 -16.53 -11.63
N TYR A 132 -4.75 -15.85 -10.49
CA TYR A 132 -3.64 -15.65 -9.55
C TYR A 132 -2.96 -16.99 -9.19
N HIS A 133 -3.76 -18.05 -8.98
CA HIS A 133 -3.25 -19.38 -8.65
C HIS A 133 -2.31 -19.93 -9.74
N GLU A 134 -2.71 -19.86 -11.00
CA GLU A 134 -1.88 -20.30 -12.14
C GLU A 134 -0.64 -19.43 -12.28
N TYR A 135 -0.81 -18.11 -12.16
CA TYR A 135 0.31 -17.16 -12.26
C TYR A 135 1.39 -17.46 -11.20
N ILE A 136 0.99 -17.62 -9.93
CA ILE A 136 1.96 -17.87 -8.85
C ILE A 136 2.60 -19.25 -9.00
N LYS A 137 1.85 -20.26 -9.41
CA LYS A 137 2.42 -21.57 -9.68
C LYS A 137 3.47 -21.52 -10.78
N ALA A 138 3.20 -20.78 -11.85
CA ALA A 138 4.15 -20.58 -12.95
C ALA A 138 5.36 -19.73 -12.54
N LEU A 139 5.19 -18.73 -11.68
CA LEU A 139 6.26 -17.84 -11.24
C LEU A 139 7.18 -18.43 -10.16
N ALA A 140 6.60 -19.10 -9.18
CA ALA A 140 7.26 -19.45 -7.93
C ALA A 140 7.31 -20.98 -7.67
N GLY A 141 6.64 -21.75 -8.49
CA GLY A 141 6.46 -23.20 -8.28
C GLY A 141 5.44 -23.53 -7.21
N SER A 142 5.06 -24.80 -7.15
CA SER A 142 4.01 -25.29 -6.24
C SER A 142 4.43 -25.19 -4.78
N THR A 143 5.70 -25.42 -4.47
CA THR A 143 6.19 -25.44 -3.08
C THR A 143 6.09 -24.05 -2.42
N LEU A 144 6.63 -23.00 -3.06
CA LEU A 144 6.51 -21.62 -2.54
C LEU A 144 5.07 -21.13 -2.57
N GLN A 145 4.29 -21.51 -3.60
CA GLN A 145 2.88 -21.18 -3.69
C GLN A 145 2.12 -21.65 -2.45
N GLU A 146 2.24 -22.94 -2.08
CA GLU A 146 1.58 -23.52 -0.92
C GLU A 146 2.07 -22.91 0.40
N MET A 147 3.37 -22.62 0.49
CA MET A 147 3.95 -22.05 1.69
C MET A 147 3.46 -20.63 2.00
N PHE A 148 3.32 -19.76 0.97
CA PHE A 148 3.16 -18.32 1.21
C PHE A 148 2.05 -17.63 0.42
N PHE A 149 1.62 -18.17 -0.73
CA PHE A 149 0.86 -17.40 -1.70
C PHE A 149 -0.60 -17.85 -1.90
N ILE A 150 -1.12 -18.75 -1.07
CA ILE A 150 -2.52 -19.16 -1.11
C ILE A 150 -3.31 -18.51 0.02
N ARG A 151 -2.97 -18.79 1.27
CA ARG A 151 -3.81 -18.46 2.42
C ARG A 151 -3.97 -16.94 2.64
N TYR A 152 -2.92 -16.16 2.42
CA TYR A 152 -3.00 -14.71 2.64
C TYR A 152 -3.92 -14.00 1.63
N PRO A 153 -3.79 -14.19 0.30
CA PRO A 153 -4.73 -13.62 -0.66
C PRO A 153 -6.18 -14.09 -0.46
N GLU A 154 -6.41 -15.37 -0.16
CA GLU A 154 -7.75 -15.87 0.12
C GLU A 154 -8.38 -15.22 1.34
N LYS A 155 -7.61 -15.02 2.42
CA LYS A 155 -8.06 -14.27 3.60
C LYS A 155 -8.34 -12.79 3.27
N LEU A 156 -7.48 -12.17 2.45
CA LEU A 156 -7.57 -10.74 2.11
C LEU A 156 -8.80 -10.46 1.25
N TRP A 157 -9.08 -11.32 0.27
CA TRP A 157 -10.12 -11.10 -0.74
C TRP A 157 -11.42 -11.86 -0.45
N GLY A 158 -11.41 -12.80 0.49
CA GLY A 158 -12.57 -13.64 0.81
C GLY A 158 -13.00 -14.57 -0.33
N MET A 159 -12.08 -14.88 -1.26
CA MET A 159 -12.31 -15.74 -2.41
C MET A 159 -11.10 -16.61 -2.69
N SER A 160 -11.32 -17.71 -3.47
CA SER A 160 -10.23 -18.62 -3.83
C SER A 160 -9.22 -17.93 -4.75
N THR A 161 -7.93 -18.29 -4.58
CA THR A 161 -6.86 -17.84 -5.49
C THR A 161 -7.08 -18.28 -6.95
N LYS A 162 -7.91 -19.30 -7.18
CA LYS A 162 -8.30 -19.76 -8.52
C LYS A 162 -9.33 -18.85 -9.21
N GLU A 163 -10.05 -18.06 -8.42
CA GLU A 163 -11.05 -17.08 -8.88
C GLU A 163 -10.49 -15.66 -8.98
N LEU A 164 -9.36 -15.40 -8.30
CA LEU A 164 -8.67 -14.11 -8.33
C LEU A 164 -7.93 -13.94 -9.65
N ASP A 165 -8.09 -12.79 -10.30
CA ASP A 165 -7.48 -12.47 -11.60
C ASP A 165 -5.95 -12.46 -11.53
N ALA A 166 -5.29 -13.02 -12.56
CA ALA A 166 -3.84 -13.10 -12.66
C ALA A 166 -3.16 -11.72 -12.66
N ASN A 167 -3.80 -10.70 -13.20
CA ASN A 167 -3.23 -9.35 -13.30
C ASN A 167 -2.96 -8.67 -11.95
N TRP A 168 -3.52 -9.20 -10.87
CA TRP A 168 -3.23 -8.70 -9.53
C TRP A 168 -1.81 -9.07 -9.05
N ALA A 169 -1.28 -10.21 -9.47
CA ALA A 169 -0.02 -10.78 -8.98
C ALA A 169 1.26 -10.02 -9.41
N PRO A 170 1.46 -9.63 -10.69
CA PRO A 170 2.74 -9.11 -11.19
C PRO A 170 3.26 -7.88 -10.44
N LYS A 171 2.35 -7.07 -9.93
CA LYS A 171 2.69 -5.82 -9.21
C LYS A 171 3.05 -6.07 -7.74
N ARG A 172 2.83 -7.29 -7.22
CA ARG A 172 2.88 -7.56 -5.78
C ARG A 172 3.79 -8.73 -5.40
N ILE A 173 4.05 -9.64 -6.32
CA ILE A 173 4.82 -10.85 -6.04
C ILE A 173 6.11 -10.85 -6.84
N GLN A 174 7.22 -10.89 -6.12
CA GLN A 174 8.57 -11.00 -6.67
C GLN A 174 9.39 -11.91 -5.77
N ILE A 175 10.21 -12.75 -6.37
CA ILE A 175 11.29 -13.47 -5.68
C ILE A 175 12.54 -12.63 -5.85
N ARG A 176 13.10 -12.14 -4.75
CA ARG A 176 14.26 -11.25 -4.76
C ARG A 176 15.56 -12.03 -4.55
N GLU A 177 16.68 -11.46 -4.99
CA GLU A 177 17.99 -12.05 -4.72
C GLU A 177 18.36 -11.99 -3.24
N LYS A 178 18.06 -10.85 -2.58
CA LYS A 178 18.38 -10.56 -1.18
C LYS A 178 17.19 -10.05 -0.41
N SER A 179 17.26 -10.12 0.91
CA SER A 179 16.32 -9.42 1.79
C SER A 179 16.49 -7.92 1.60
N THR A 180 15.40 -7.23 1.25
CA THR A 180 15.35 -5.79 0.98
C THR A 180 14.02 -5.23 1.50
N PRO A 181 13.95 -3.92 1.78
CA PRO A 181 12.69 -3.27 2.13
C PRO A 181 11.61 -3.54 1.10
N PHE A 182 10.34 -3.57 1.53
CA PHE A 182 9.22 -3.87 0.64
C PHE A 182 9.15 -2.94 -0.57
N TYR A 183 9.36 -1.63 -0.36
CA TYR A 183 9.39 -0.59 -1.41
C TYR A 183 10.83 -0.25 -1.82
N TRP A 184 11.64 -1.28 -2.10
CA TRP A 184 13.04 -1.10 -2.49
C TRP A 184 13.18 -0.20 -3.73
N GLY A 185 14.10 0.77 -3.64
CA GLY A 185 14.36 1.73 -4.73
C GLY A 185 13.32 2.84 -4.87
N GLN A 186 12.39 2.96 -3.93
CA GLN A 186 11.41 4.04 -3.89
C GLN A 186 11.62 4.90 -2.64
N TRP A 187 11.26 6.18 -2.74
CA TRP A 187 11.05 6.98 -1.55
C TRP A 187 9.91 6.38 -0.70
N SER A 188 10.12 6.28 0.60
CA SER A 188 9.08 5.84 1.52
C SER A 188 9.16 6.56 2.86
N ALA A 189 7.99 6.80 3.45
CA ALA A 189 7.85 7.55 4.69
C ALA A 189 6.61 7.12 5.49
N VAL A 190 6.57 7.53 6.75
CA VAL A 190 5.41 7.34 7.64
C VAL A 190 5.10 8.64 8.36
N GLY A 191 3.83 8.89 8.66
CA GLY A 191 3.40 10.06 9.44
C GLY A 191 3.98 10.05 10.85
N ASN A 192 4.51 11.17 11.32
CA ASN A 192 5.16 11.29 12.63
C ASN A 192 4.19 11.10 13.81
N LYS A 193 2.90 11.35 13.60
CA LYS A 193 1.80 11.10 14.55
C LYS A 193 0.68 10.29 13.90
N GLY A 194 1.04 9.37 12.99
CA GLY A 194 0.12 8.64 12.13
C GLY A 194 -0.23 9.40 10.85
N SER A 195 -0.97 8.73 9.95
CA SER A 195 -1.41 9.31 8.67
C SER A 195 -2.37 10.50 8.84
N GLY A 196 -3.08 10.55 9.96
CA GLY A 196 -3.97 11.66 10.32
C GLY A 196 -3.28 13.02 10.39
N SER A 197 -1.96 13.09 10.62
CA SER A 197 -1.24 14.38 10.60
C SER A 197 -1.27 15.05 9.22
N ILE A 198 -1.22 14.27 8.15
CA ILE A 198 -1.37 14.76 6.78
C ILE A 198 -2.82 15.22 6.52
N ILE A 199 -3.78 14.45 7.02
CA ILE A 199 -5.21 14.76 6.90
C ILE A 199 -5.55 16.09 7.57
N GLU A 200 -5.10 16.30 8.79
CA GLU A 200 -5.35 17.56 9.52
C GLU A 200 -4.65 18.74 8.83
N SER A 201 -3.44 18.54 8.32
CA SER A 201 -2.76 19.58 7.53
C SER A 201 -3.54 19.95 6.26
N LEU A 202 -4.06 18.98 5.51
CA LEU A 202 -4.91 19.25 4.35
C LEU A 202 -6.18 20.02 4.74
N LYS A 203 -6.84 19.60 5.80
CA LYS A 203 -8.04 20.29 6.34
C LYS A 203 -7.73 21.75 6.69
N GLU A 204 -6.66 22.00 7.44
CA GLU A 204 -6.23 23.35 7.81
C GLU A 204 -5.94 24.22 6.58
N LYS A 205 -5.20 23.70 5.60
CA LYS A 205 -4.89 24.40 4.35
C LYS A 205 -6.15 24.73 3.54
N ILE A 206 -7.12 23.81 3.47
CA ILE A 206 -8.41 24.04 2.82
C ILE A 206 -9.15 25.22 3.48
N LEU A 207 -9.25 25.21 4.81
CA LEU A 207 -9.93 26.28 5.56
C LEU A 207 -9.21 27.61 5.42
N GLN A 208 -7.87 27.63 5.44
CA GLN A 208 -7.05 28.85 5.24
C GLN A 208 -7.24 29.47 3.85
N LEU A 209 -7.49 28.65 2.81
CA LEU A 209 -7.79 29.11 1.45
C LEU A 209 -9.26 29.48 1.25
N GLY A 210 -10.09 29.47 2.30
CA GLY A 210 -11.50 29.84 2.24
C GLY A 210 -12.44 28.73 1.81
N GLY A 211 -11.96 27.48 1.73
CA GLY A 211 -12.82 26.31 1.49
C GLY A 211 -13.71 25.99 2.69
N VAL A 212 -14.80 25.31 2.44
CA VAL A 212 -15.77 24.90 3.46
C VAL A 212 -15.74 23.38 3.61
N ILE A 213 -15.80 22.90 4.85
CA ILE A 213 -15.92 21.46 5.17
C ILE A 213 -17.13 21.28 6.07
N ASN A 214 -18.14 20.57 5.56
CA ASN A 214 -19.35 20.20 6.29
C ASN A 214 -19.24 18.71 6.71
N LEU A 215 -19.41 18.46 8.02
CA LEU A 215 -19.37 17.16 8.66
C LEU A 215 -20.77 16.68 9.03
#